data_833ff1c98aca236123ff78c3d91bc144
#
_entry.id   833ff1c98aca236123ff78c3d91bc144
#
_cell.length_a   1.000
_cell.length_b   1.000
_cell.length_c   1.000
_cell.angle_alpha   90.00
_cell.angle_beta   90.00
_cell.angle_gamma   90.00
#
_symmetry.space_group_name_H-M   'P 1'
#
loop_
_entity.id
_entity.type
_entity.pdbx_description
1 polymer ?
#
loop_
_entity_poly.entity_id
_entity_poly.type
_entity_poly.pdbx_seq_one_letter_code
_entity_poly.pdbx_strand_id
1 'polypeptide(L)'
;MMSKLQLKPRELKIISVIAATHSIGDAAALLGMAQANVSKYLSDFEARVGLKVFERTTRQLALTQFGEALLPYIDASLDKNDQLVNFIADYKHEKRGKVTLYAPTGIVTYLARHVIHQIKDIGDIRISLKTYNLDRNEFSEGVSFPDDCDILITYAQPKDGSLVASVLTKYSVTAFATQEYLNNHPLAGPDDLINHSCILIDSMLVDDANIWRFRTHGSDNVQDYRVTGNYICDNTQTALELARNNLGIVFAPKEVAIKWSAAPDMTPQTVLYRRPVAQFSN
;
A
#
# COMPACT_ATOMS: atom_id res chain seq x y z
N MET A 1 39.83 13.78 15.82
CA MET A 1 39.82 12.31 15.87
C MET A 1 38.46 11.88 16.41
N MET A 2 37.49 11.57 15.56
CA MET A 2 36.20 11.07 16.03
C MET A 2 36.42 9.64 16.55
N SER A 3 36.37 9.46 17.88
CA SER A 3 36.27 8.16 18.50
C SER A 3 35.13 7.39 17.81
N LYS A 4 35.35 6.14 17.36
CA LYS A 4 34.31 5.30 16.74
C LYS A 4 33.17 5.11 17.75
N LEU A 5 32.11 5.88 17.62
CA LEU A 5 30.91 5.73 18.42
C LEU A 5 30.31 4.35 18.11
N GLN A 6 30.37 3.44 19.07
CA GLN A 6 29.74 2.12 18.94
C GLN A 6 28.34 2.19 19.50
N LEU A 7 27.35 1.93 18.66
CA LEU A 7 25.95 1.83 19.03
C LEU A 7 25.55 0.36 19.10
N LYS A 8 24.89 -0.05 20.19
CA LYS A 8 24.45 -1.44 20.38
C LYS A 8 22.94 -1.54 20.13
N PRO A 9 22.48 -2.54 19.36
CA PRO A 9 21.04 -2.72 19.05
C PRO A 9 20.15 -2.71 20.30
N ARG A 10 20.60 -3.28 21.41
CA ARG A 10 19.87 -3.31 22.68
C ARG A 10 19.65 -1.90 23.25
N GLU A 11 20.64 -1.01 23.14
CA GLU A 11 20.52 0.37 23.61
C GLU A 11 19.54 1.15 22.74
N LEU A 12 19.59 0.97 21.42
CA LEU A 12 18.66 1.57 20.47
C LEU A 12 17.22 1.11 20.75
N LYS A 13 17.01 -0.18 21.00
CA LYS A 13 15.71 -0.73 21.39
C LYS A 13 15.16 -0.11 22.67
N ILE A 14 16.02 0.07 23.68
CA ILE A 14 15.62 0.71 24.94
C ILE A 14 15.16 2.16 24.69
N ILE A 15 15.91 2.92 23.89
CA ILE A 15 15.57 4.31 23.56
C ILE A 15 14.25 4.39 22.80
N SER A 16 14.03 3.54 21.79
CA SER A 16 12.79 3.48 21.02
C SER A 16 11.59 3.15 21.92
N VAL A 17 11.72 2.19 22.84
CA VAL A 17 10.63 1.83 23.78
C VAL A 17 10.36 2.96 24.78
N ILE A 18 11.39 3.65 25.30
CA ILE A 18 11.19 4.83 26.18
C ILE A 18 10.45 5.94 25.41
N ALA A 19 10.80 6.17 24.14
CA ALA A 19 10.12 7.15 23.30
C ALA A 19 8.63 6.82 23.09
N ALA A 20 8.31 5.55 22.88
CA ALA A 20 6.94 5.10 22.68
C ALA A 20 6.08 5.15 23.96
N THR A 21 6.70 4.91 25.14
CA THR A 21 5.98 4.86 26.43
C THR A 21 5.99 6.19 27.19
N HIS A 22 6.87 7.13 26.86
CA HIS A 22 7.15 8.36 27.60
C HIS A 22 7.45 8.14 29.09
N SER A 23 7.89 6.92 29.46
CA SER A 23 8.08 6.48 30.83
C SER A 23 9.21 5.44 30.93
N ILE A 24 10.18 5.67 31.81
CA ILE A 24 11.23 4.68 32.07
C ILE A 24 10.66 3.42 32.78
N GLY A 25 9.64 3.62 33.63
CA GLY A 25 9.00 2.51 34.33
C GLY A 25 8.25 1.58 33.39
N ASP A 26 7.41 2.16 32.52
CA ASP A 26 6.62 1.38 31.55
C ASP A 26 7.52 0.73 30.51
N ALA A 27 8.57 1.44 30.05
CA ALA A 27 9.57 0.85 29.18
C ALA A 27 10.28 -0.35 29.84
N ALA A 28 10.61 -0.24 31.12
CA ALA A 28 11.22 -1.36 31.88
C ALA A 28 10.29 -2.56 31.98
N ALA A 29 9.02 -2.33 32.24
CA ALA A 29 7.99 -3.38 32.29
C ALA A 29 7.86 -4.09 30.93
N LEU A 30 7.77 -3.32 29.82
CA LEU A 30 7.68 -3.88 28.48
C LEU A 30 8.94 -4.66 28.05
N LEU A 31 10.12 -4.21 28.51
CA LEU A 31 11.40 -4.85 28.18
C LEU A 31 11.75 -6.02 29.13
N GLY A 32 10.93 -6.28 30.16
CA GLY A 32 11.25 -7.27 31.17
C GLY A 32 12.54 -6.96 31.95
N MET A 33 12.83 -5.68 32.19
CA MET A 33 14.07 -5.20 32.81
C MET A 33 13.78 -4.44 34.10
N ALA A 34 14.76 -4.41 35.02
CA ALA A 34 14.68 -3.49 36.16
C ALA A 34 14.80 -2.03 35.69
N GLN A 35 13.97 -1.14 36.23
CA GLN A 35 13.96 0.30 35.88
C GLN A 35 15.32 0.97 36.03
N ALA A 36 16.10 0.57 37.06
CA ALA A 36 17.46 1.08 37.25
C ALA A 36 18.38 0.74 36.07
N ASN A 37 18.21 -0.44 35.47
CA ASN A 37 19.01 -0.84 34.31
C ASN A 37 18.63 -0.02 33.07
N VAL A 38 17.35 0.16 32.80
CA VAL A 38 16.87 1.01 31.69
C VAL A 38 17.40 2.44 31.83
N SER A 39 17.30 3.02 33.04
CA SER A 39 17.83 4.35 33.37
C SER A 39 19.35 4.43 33.15
N LYS A 40 20.07 3.39 33.53
CA LYS A 40 21.52 3.31 33.34
C LYS A 40 21.90 3.26 31.85
N TYR A 41 21.24 2.40 31.06
CA TYR A 41 21.48 2.30 29.62
C TYR A 41 21.26 3.64 28.91
N LEU A 42 20.20 4.36 29.27
CA LEU A 42 19.94 5.70 28.72
C LEU A 42 21.06 6.67 29.10
N SER A 43 21.42 6.73 30.38
CA SER A 43 22.47 7.63 30.86
C SER A 43 23.83 7.34 30.24
N ASP A 44 24.20 6.07 30.11
CA ASP A 44 25.45 5.65 29.48
C ASP A 44 25.48 6.00 27.98
N PHE A 45 24.35 5.86 27.28
CA PHE A 45 24.19 6.25 25.88
C PHE A 45 24.37 7.76 25.72
N GLU A 46 23.61 8.56 26.47
CA GLU A 46 23.70 10.03 26.44
C GLU A 46 25.08 10.53 26.77
N ALA A 47 25.75 9.93 27.75
CA ALA A 47 27.12 10.27 28.12
C ALA A 47 28.13 10.02 26.99
N ARG A 48 27.97 8.91 26.24
CA ARG A 48 28.84 8.59 25.10
C ARG A 48 28.58 9.49 23.90
N VAL A 49 27.31 9.82 23.66
CA VAL A 49 26.91 10.72 22.56
C VAL A 49 27.20 12.17 22.88
N GLY A 50 27.22 12.54 24.16
CA GLY A 50 27.43 13.91 24.64
C GLY A 50 26.19 14.79 24.50
N LEU A 51 25.03 14.21 24.17
CA LEU A 51 23.76 14.92 23.99
C LEU A 51 22.63 14.18 24.73
N LYS A 52 21.68 14.93 25.27
CA LYS A 52 20.49 14.38 25.89
C LYS A 52 19.48 13.98 24.83
N VAL A 53 18.96 12.76 24.95
CA VAL A 53 17.89 12.24 24.09
C VAL A 53 16.52 12.57 24.70
N PHE A 54 16.43 12.53 26.04
CA PHE A 54 15.20 12.84 26.76
C PHE A 54 15.43 13.96 27.78
N GLU A 55 14.37 14.71 28.01
CA GLU A 55 14.28 15.69 29.09
C GLU A 55 13.05 15.44 29.96
N ARG A 56 13.15 15.82 31.23
CA ARG A 56 12.02 15.74 32.16
C ARG A 56 11.21 17.01 32.09
N THR A 57 9.96 16.87 31.66
CA THR A 57 8.96 17.91 31.83
C THR A 57 8.27 17.77 33.21
N THR A 58 7.45 18.72 33.59
CA THR A 58 6.68 18.67 34.84
C THR A 58 5.68 17.52 34.94
N ARG A 59 5.38 16.86 33.81
CA ARG A 59 4.34 15.81 33.72
C ARG A 59 4.82 14.48 33.17
N GLN A 60 5.87 14.47 32.34
CA GLN A 60 6.33 13.25 31.67
C GLN A 60 7.77 13.38 31.14
N LEU A 61 8.32 12.28 30.68
CA LEU A 61 9.57 12.22 29.93
C LEU A 61 9.28 12.55 28.46
N ALA A 62 9.96 13.57 27.91
CA ALA A 62 9.80 14.00 26.51
C ALA A 62 11.11 13.87 25.76
N LEU A 63 11.05 13.71 24.43
CA LEU A 63 12.21 13.77 23.57
C LEU A 63 12.74 15.22 23.51
N THR A 64 14.07 15.37 23.49
CA THR A 64 14.71 16.61 23.10
C THR A 64 14.66 16.79 21.58
N GLN A 65 14.97 17.98 21.06
CA GLN A 65 15.11 18.21 19.62
C GLN A 65 16.10 17.21 18.98
N PHE A 66 17.19 16.88 19.68
CA PHE A 66 18.13 15.84 19.24
C PHE A 66 17.47 14.46 19.25
N GLY A 67 16.70 14.13 20.29
CA GLY A 67 15.97 12.88 20.40
C GLY A 67 14.97 12.67 19.26
N GLU A 68 14.19 13.71 18.92
CA GLU A 68 13.25 13.68 17.79
C GLU A 68 13.97 13.45 16.45
N ALA A 69 15.09 14.13 16.24
CA ALA A 69 15.88 13.94 15.03
C ALA A 69 16.56 12.57 14.95
N LEU A 70 16.93 11.99 16.11
CA LEU A 70 17.63 10.70 16.19
C LEU A 70 16.68 9.50 16.04
N LEU A 71 15.46 9.59 16.54
CA LEU A 71 14.52 8.46 16.62
C LEU A 71 14.26 7.76 15.28
N PRO A 72 14.05 8.45 14.15
CA PRO A 72 13.87 7.79 12.85
C PRO A 72 15.06 6.92 12.42
N TYR A 73 16.29 7.35 12.74
CA TYR A 73 17.50 6.57 12.45
C TYR A 73 17.63 5.35 13.35
N ILE A 74 17.20 5.47 14.62
CA ILE A 74 17.13 4.34 15.55
C ILE A 74 16.17 3.28 15.02
N ASP A 75 14.95 3.67 14.65
CA ASP A 75 13.91 2.76 14.18
C ASP A 75 14.35 2.08 12.87
N ALA A 76 14.89 2.82 11.91
CA ALA A 76 15.46 2.25 10.69
C ALA A 76 16.60 1.24 10.97
N SER A 77 17.45 1.53 11.96
CA SER A 77 18.54 0.62 12.35
C SER A 77 18.01 -0.68 13.01
N LEU A 78 16.95 -0.58 13.81
CA LEU A 78 16.29 -1.73 14.42
C LEU A 78 15.62 -2.60 13.36
N ASP A 79 14.93 -1.99 12.41
CA ASP A 79 14.30 -2.69 11.29
C ASP A 79 15.35 -3.46 10.46
N LYS A 80 16.50 -2.85 10.17
CA LYS A 80 17.60 -3.52 9.46
C LYS A 80 18.19 -4.68 10.28
N ASN A 81 18.30 -4.53 11.60
CA ASN A 81 18.74 -5.62 12.47
C ASN A 81 17.73 -6.79 12.46
N ASP A 82 16.43 -6.49 12.51
CA ASP A 82 15.40 -7.53 12.47
C ASP A 82 15.36 -8.23 11.10
N GLN A 83 15.58 -7.50 9.99
CA GLN A 83 15.77 -8.09 8.65
C GLN A 83 16.97 -9.05 8.62
N LEU A 84 18.09 -8.66 9.22
CA LEU A 84 19.28 -9.54 9.30
C LEU A 84 19.00 -10.81 10.12
N VAL A 85 18.33 -10.68 11.25
CA VAL A 85 17.93 -11.84 12.08
C VAL A 85 17.02 -12.77 11.30
N ASN A 86 16.02 -12.22 10.61
CA ASN A 86 15.11 -12.99 9.77
C ASN A 86 15.85 -13.68 8.62
N PHE A 87 16.75 -12.98 7.93
CA PHE A 87 17.59 -13.56 6.88
C PHE A 87 18.42 -14.76 7.41
N ILE A 88 19.06 -14.61 8.57
CA ILE A 88 19.85 -15.71 9.18
C ILE A 88 18.95 -16.89 9.56
N ALA A 89 17.75 -16.61 10.08
CA ALA A 89 16.78 -17.65 10.43
C ALA A 89 16.29 -18.39 9.18
N ASP A 90 15.94 -17.65 8.12
CA ASP A 90 15.50 -18.21 6.85
C ASP A 90 16.61 -19.02 6.17
N TYR A 91 17.86 -18.54 6.20
CA TYR A 91 19.03 -19.23 5.65
C TYR A 91 19.34 -20.55 6.38
N LYS A 92 19.16 -20.60 7.71
CA LYS A 92 19.32 -21.82 8.52
C LYS A 92 18.24 -22.87 8.23
N HIS A 93 17.07 -22.44 7.80
CA HIS A 93 15.95 -23.33 7.46
C HIS A 93 15.91 -23.72 5.97
N GLU A 94 17.05 -23.98 5.37
CA GLU A 94 17.43 -24.18 3.96
C GLU A 94 16.50 -25.01 3.04
N LYS A 95 15.26 -25.27 3.40
CA LYS A 95 14.28 -25.96 2.53
C LYS A 95 12.95 -25.21 2.33
N ARG A 96 12.80 -24.01 2.92
CA ARG A 96 11.56 -23.23 2.81
C ARG A 96 11.86 -21.85 2.24
N GLY A 97 11.81 -21.71 0.94
CA GLY A 97 11.87 -20.40 0.31
C GLY A 97 10.70 -19.51 0.83
N LYS A 98 10.96 -18.22 1.06
CA LYS A 98 9.91 -17.21 1.27
C LYS A 98 9.89 -16.31 0.05
N VAL A 99 8.71 -16.05 -0.48
CA VAL A 99 8.49 -15.07 -1.53
C VAL A 99 7.54 -14.01 -0.99
N THR A 100 7.99 -12.77 -0.94
CA THR A 100 7.19 -11.62 -0.52
C THR A 100 6.76 -10.83 -1.74
N LEU A 101 5.47 -10.75 -1.98
CA LEU A 101 4.87 -10.02 -3.07
C LEU A 101 4.11 -8.81 -2.55
N TYR A 102 4.43 -7.66 -3.09
CA TYR A 102 3.71 -6.41 -2.86
C TYR A 102 2.89 -6.03 -4.08
N ALA A 103 1.63 -5.64 -3.86
CA ALA A 103 0.77 -5.14 -4.92
C ALA A 103 -0.36 -4.27 -4.35
N PRO A 104 -1.03 -3.45 -5.17
CA PRO A 104 -2.27 -2.78 -4.78
C PRO A 104 -3.31 -3.77 -4.29
N THR A 105 -4.14 -3.35 -3.33
CA THR A 105 -5.16 -4.19 -2.67
C THR A 105 -5.97 -5.04 -3.64
N GLY A 106 -6.39 -4.46 -4.78
CA GLY A 106 -7.13 -5.16 -5.82
C GLY A 106 -6.38 -6.31 -6.45
N ILE A 107 -5.11 -6.12 -6.71
CA ILE A 107 -4.25 -7.15 -7.30
C ILE A 107 -3.97 -8.25 -6.27
N VAL A 108 -3.66 -7.89 -5.01
CA VAL A 108 -3.47 -8.88 -3.93
C VAL A 108 -4.70 -9.78 -3.80
N THR A 109 -5.89 -9.19 -3.76
CA THR A 109 -7.14 -9.94 -3.65
C THR A 109 -7.39 -10.82 -4.88
N TYR A 110 -7.09 -10.32 -6.08
CA TYR A 110 -7.18 -11.09 -7.33
C TYR A 110 -6.23 -12.29 -7.31
N LEU A 111 -4.98 -12.09 -6.91
CA LEU A 111 -3.98 -13.16 -6.80
C LEU A 111 -4.43 -14.23 -5.80
N ALA A 112 -4.89 -13.83 -4.62
CA ALA A 112 -5.37 -14.75 -3.60
C ALA A 112 -6.54 -15.62 -4.09
N ARG A 113 -7.48 -15.02 -4.85
CA ARG A 113 -8.65 -15.74 -5.38
C ARG A 113 -8.36 -16.66 -6.55
N HIS A 114 -7.52 -16.21 -7.48
CA HIS A 114 -7.46 -16.82 -8.82
C HIS A 114 -6.11 -17.42 -9.18
N VAL A 115 -5.05 -17.10 -8.44
CA VAL A 115 -3.68 -17.52 -8.80
C VAL A 115 -3.05 -18.41 -7.75
N ILE A 116 -3.10 -18.02 -6.48
CA ILE A 116 -2.35 -18.70 -5.41
C ILE A 116 -2.72 -20.18 -5.29
N HIS A 117 -3.99 -20.53 -5.48
CA HIS A 117 -4.43 -21.94 -5.42
C HIS A 117 -3.84 -22.81 -6.54
N GLN A 118 -3.40 -22.21 -7.66
CA GLN A 118 -2.79 -22.92 -8.78
C GLN A 118 -1.32 -23.27 -8.52
N ILE A 119 -0.69 -22.58 -7.58
CA ILE A 119 0.72 -22.76 -7.22
C ILE A 119 0.91 -23.47 -5.88
N LYS A 120 -0.16 -24.05 -5.31
CA LYS A 120 -0.13 -24.75 -4.01
C LYS A 120 0.88 -25.91 -3.94
N ASP A 121 1.24 -26.49 -5.08
CA ASP A 121 2.12 -27.67 -5.17
C ASP A 121 3.59 -27.31 -5.45
N ILE A 122 3.97 -26.03 -5.37
CA ILE A 122 5.35 -25.56 -5.59
C ILE A 122 6.24 -25.76 -4.33
N GLY A 123 6.17 -26.92 -3.72
CA GLY A 123 7.03 -27.27 -2.60
C GLY A 123 6.81 -26.43 -1.33
N ASP A 124 7.81 -26.41 -0.44
CA ASP A 124 7.76 -25.72 0.86
C ASP A 124 8.05 -24.20 0.74
N ILE A 125 7.36 -23.50 -0.17
CA ILE A 125 7.48 -22.05 -0.33
C ILE A 125 6.43 -21.33 0.52
N ARG A 126 6.88 -20.42 1.39
CA ARG A 126 6.00 -19.48 2.11
C ARG A 126 5.75 -18.26 1.24
N ILE A 127 4.50 -18.00 0.89
CA ILE A 127 4.10 -16.82 0.14
C ILE A 127 3.55 -15.78 1.12
N SER A 128 4.15 -14.58 1.11
CA SER A 128 3.71 -13.42 1.85
C SER A 128 3.12 -12.41 0.88
N LEU A 129 1.82 -12.16 0.99
CA LEU A 129 1.12 -11.17 0.17
C LEU A 129 0.93 -9.89 1.00
N LYS A 130 1.46 -8.79 0.51
CA LYS A 130 1.39 -7.48 1.17
C LYS A 130 0.75 -6.44 0.26
N THR A 131 -0.03 -5.56 0.85
CA THR A 131 -0.61 -4.44 0.11
C THR A 131 0.39 -3.30 0.01
N TYR A 132 0.46 -2.70 -1.18
CA TYR A 132 1.25 -1.53 -1.48
C TYR A 132 0.42 -0.56 -2.32
N ASN A 133 0.07 0.56 -1.75
CA ASN A 133 -0.65 1.60 -2.45
C ASN A 133 0.33 2.75 -2.73
N LEU A 134 0.47 3.08 -4.01
CA LEU A 134 1.31 4.20 -4.44
C LEU A 134 0.80 5.52 -3.85
N ASP A 135 1.71 6.40 -3.51
CA ASP A 135 1.39 7.81 -3.33
C ASP A 135 1.52 8.60 -4.66
N ARG A 136 1.12 9.88 -4.65
CA ARG A 136 1.18 10.72 -5.87
C ARG A 136 2.60 10.96 -6.36
N ASN A 137 3.55 11.06 -5.44
CA ASN A 137 4.95 11.28 -5.79
C ASN A 137 5.54 10.02 -6.43
N GLU A 138 5.28 8.85 -5.85
CA GLU A 138 5.72 7.57 -6.40
C GLU A 138 5.12 7.29 -7.78
N PHE A 139 3.90 7.72 -8.03
CA PHE A 139 3.29 7.58 -9.35
C PHE A 139 3.99 8.45 -10.41
N SER A 140 4.42 9.65 -10.07
CA SER A 140 5.06 10.61 -10.98
C SER A 140 6.56 10.44 -11.09
N GLU A 141 7.25 10.15 -9.99
CA GLU A 141 8.71 10.09 -9.90
C GLU A 141 9.27 8.66 -10.00
N GLY A 142 8.41 7.66 -9.90
CA GLY A 142 8.77 6.25 -9.85
C GLY A 142 8.68 5.68 -8.43
N VAL A 143 8.47 4.36 -8.39
CA VAL A 143 8.29 3.61 -7.14
C VAL A 143 9.62 3.09 -6.63
N SER A 144 9.81 3.16 -5.30
CA SER A 144 10.92 2.51 -4.62
C SER A 144 10.56 1.07 -4.28
N PHE A 145 11.50 0.17 -4.48
CA PHE A 145 11.32 -1.25 -4.18
C PHE A 145 11.44 -1.47 -2.66
N PRO A 146 10.40 -2.02 -1.97
CA PRO A 146 10.49 -2.26 -0.54
C PRO A 146 11.60 -3.26 -0.20
N ASP A 147 12.30 -3.06 0.91
CA ASP A 147 13.51 -3.82 1.28
C ASP A 147 13.30 -5.35 1.37
N ASP A 148 12.11 -5.80 1.81
CA ASP A 148 11.78 -7.22 1.95
C ASP A 148 10.89 -7.73 0.81
N CYS A 149 10.87 -7.04 -0.32
CA CYS A 149 10.06 -7.36 -1.48
C CYS A 149 10.86 -8.20 -2.48
N ASP A 150 10.32 -9.33 -2.90
CA ASP A 150 10.86 -10.15 -3.99
C ASP A 150 10.16 -9.81 -5.31
N ILE A 151 8.86 -9.50 -5.25
CA ILE A 151 8.04 -9.17 -6.42
C ILE A 151 7.18 -7.95 -6.09
N LEU A 152 7.33 -6.88 -6.86
CA LEU A 152 6.45 -5.70 -6.80
C LEU A 152 5.58 -5.62 -8.05
N ILE A 153 4.27 -5.66 -7.87
CA ILE A 153 3.31 -5.37 -8.95
C ILE A 153 2.75 -3.97 -8.71
N THR A 154 2.97 -3.09 -9.67
CA THR A 154 2.64 -1.67 -9.53
C THR A 154 2.15 -1.08 -10.85
N TYR A 155 1.58 0.11 -10.79
CA TYR A 155 1.18 0.91 -11.95
C TYR A 155 2.22 1.97 -12.33
N ALA A 156 3.29 2.11 -11.55
CA ALA A 156 4.36 3.07 -11.79
C ALA A 156 5.66 2.38 -12.24
N GLN A 157 6.53 3.14 -12.86
CA GLN A 157 7.87 2.67 -13.21
C GLN A 157 8.76 2.58 -11.96
N PRO A 158 9.74 1.66 -11.94
CA PRO A 158 10.73 1.63 -10.87
C PRO A 158 11.60 2.91 -10.92
N LYS A 159 11.92 3.45 -9.76
CA LYS A 159 12.83 4.58 -9.60
C LYS A 159 14.28 4.17 -9.83
N ASP A 160 14.62 2.94 -9.49
CA ASP A 160 15.96 2.37 -9.65
C ASP A 160 16.08 1.67 -11.00
N GLY A 161 16.98 2.19 -11.86
CA GLY A 161 17.26 1.62 -13.19
C GLY A 161 17.95 0.25 -13.19
N SER A 162 18.36 -0.27 -12.03
CA SER A 162 18.89 -1.63 -11.88
C SER A 162 17.80 -2.71 -11.88
N LEU A 163 16.54 -2.31 -11.68
CA LEU A 163 15.40 -3.22 -11.64
C LEU A 163 14.88 -3.52 -13.03
N VAL A 164 14.50 -4.76 -13.27
CA VAL A 164 13.86 -5.20 -14.51
C VAL A 164 12.35 -5.13 -14.36
N ALA A 165 11.71 -4.24 -15.10
CA ALA A 165 10.27 -4.14 -15.16
C ALA A 165 9.70 -4.85 -16.39
N SER A 166 8.64 -5.62 -16.20
CA SER A 166 7.90 -6.29 -17.26
C SER A 166 6.43 -5.92 -17.21
N VAL A 167 5.83 -5.65 -18.36
CA VAL A 167 4.38 -5.40 -18.44
C VAL A 167 3.65 -6.72 -18.29
N LEU A 168 2.93 -6.88 -17.15
CA LEU A 168 2.14 -8.09 -16.90
C LEU A 168 0.88 -8.14 -17.75
N THR A 169 0.14 -7.03 -17.82
CA THR A 169 -1.10 -6.94 -18.59
C THR A 169 -1.49 -5.50 -18.87
N LYS A 170 -2.34 -5.33 -19.87
CA LYS A 170 -3.08 -4.09 -20.12
C LYS A 170 -4.54 -4.35 -19.81
N TYR A 171 -5.22 -3.43 -19.14
CA TYR A 171 -6.62 -3.56 -18.80
C TYR A 171 -7.44 -2.39 -19.36
N SER A 172 -8.71 -2.63 -19.58
CA SER A 172 -9.68 -1.61 -19.95
C SER A 172 -10.58 -1.28 -18.76
N VAL A 173 -10.99 -0.03 -18.65
CA VAL A 173 -11.93 0.43 -17.64
C VAL A 173 -13.29 0.65 -18.30
N THR A 174 -14.37 0.27 -17.66
CA THR A 174 -15.74 0.49 -18.15
C THR A 174 -16.71 0.70 -17.01
N ALA A 175 -17.89 1.18 -17.30
CA ALA A 175 -18.96 1.36 -16.34
C ALA A 175 -19.70 0.04 -16.08
N PHE A 176 -20.03 -0.22 -14.82
CA PHE A 176 -20.79 -1.40 -14.38
C PHE A 176 -21.93 -0.97 -13.45
N ALA A 177 -23.05 -1.64 -13.57
CA ALA A 177 -24.17 -1.58 -12.65
C ALA A 177 -24.85 -2.94 -12.60
N THR A 178 -25.66 -3.20 -11.60
CA THR A 178 -26.54 -4.38 -11.59
C THR A 178 -27.69 -4.20 -12.57
N GLN A 179 -28.25 -5.33 -13.04
CA GLN A 179 -29.44 -5.29 -13.86
C GLN A 179 -30.65 -4.68 -13.10
N GLU A 180 -30.72 -4.95 -11.80
CA GLU A 180 -31.76 -4.37 -10.93
C GLU A 180 -31.66 -2.86 -10.86
N TYR A 181 -30.47 -2.31 -10.69
CA TYR A 181 -30.26 -0.85 -10.74
C TYR A 181 -30.72 -0.26 -12.07
N LEU A 182 -30.30 -0.87 -13.18
CA LEU A 182 -30.63 -0.41 -14.53
C LEU A 182 -32.13 -0.55 -14.90
N ASN A 183 -32.82 -1.54 -14.34
CA ASN A 183 -34.27 -1.68 -14.50
C ASN A 183 -35.03 -0.53 -13.84
N ASN A 184 -34.53 -0.07 -12.69
CA ASN A 184 -35.10 1.04 -11.92
C ASN A 184 -34.63 2.41 -12.40
N HIS A 185 -33.45 2.46 -13.01
CA HIS A 185 -32.80 3.69 -13.48
C HIS A 185 -32.21 3.43 -14.87
N PRO A 186 -33.02 3.47 -15.94
CA PRO A 186 -32.54 3.16 -17.29
C PRO A 186 -31.46 4.15 -17.74
N LEU A 187 -30.35 3.63 -18.26
CA LEU A 187 -29.23 4.39 -18.76
C LEU A 187 -29.23 4.38 -20.30
N ALA A 188 -29.48 5.54 -20.92
CA ALA A 188 -29.53 5.68 -22.37
C ALA A 188 -28.12 5.80 -23.01
N GLY A 189 -27.16 6.36 -22.29
CA GLY A 189 -25.80 6.56 -22.77
C GLY A 189 -24.92 7.32 -21.78
N PRO A 190 -23.67 7.64 -22.15
CA PRO A 190 -22.75 8.31 -21.25
C PRO A 190 -23.20 9.71 -20.80
N ASP A 191 -23.95 10.43 -21.66
CA ASP A 191 -24.49 11.76 -21.33
C ASP A 191 -25.50 11.71 -20.18
N ASP A 192 -26.13 10.55 -19.99
CA ASP A 192 -27.14 10.36 -18.96
C ASP A 192 -26.56 10.07 -17.57
N LEU A 193 -25.24 9.81 -17.49
CA LEU A 193 -24.55 9.53 -16.23
C LEU A 193 -24.68 10.67 -15.21
N ILE A 194 -24.91 11.90 -15.65
CA ILE A 194 -25.12 13.04 -14.77
C ILE A 194 -26.39 12.89 -13.91
N ASN A 195 -27.35 12.09 -14.37
CA ASN A 195 -28.63 11.82 -13.73
C ASN A 195 -28.60 10.57 -12.84
N HIS A 196 -27.47 9.85 -12.83
CA HIS A 196 -27.28 8.62 -12.07
C HIS A 196 -26.45 8.81 -10.81
N SER A 197 -26.68 7.95 -9.83
CA SER A 197 -25.75 7.81 -8.70
C SER A 197 -24.51 7.07 -9.18
N CYS A 198 -23.38 7.78 -9.24
CA CYS A 198 -22.09 7.19 -9.59
C CYS A 198 -21.26 6.95 -8.33
N ILE A 199 -20.61 5.79 -8.25
CA ILE A 199 -19.71 5.45 -7.16
C ILE A 199 -18.31 5.89 -7.56
N LEU A 200 -17.79 6.88 -6.85
CA LEU A 200 -16.54 7.55 -7.18
C LEU A 200 -15.36 6.78 -6.55
N ILE A 201 -14.31 6.58 -7.34
CA ILE A 201 -13.06 6.02 -6.84
C ILE A 201 -12.04 7.15 -6.81
N ASP A 202 -11.78 7.66 -5.60
CA ASP A 202 -10.72 8.63 -5.36
C ASP A 202 -9.39 7.89 -5.19
N SER A 203 -8.73 7.70 -6.30
CA SER A 203 -7.41 7.07 -6.34
C SER A 203 -6.45 7.98 -7.09
N MET A 204 -5.17 7.88 -6.78
CA MET A 204 -4.13 8.66 -7.45
C MET A 204 -3.94 8.33 -8.94
N LEU A 205 -4.64 7.31 -9.44
CA LEU A 205 -4.67 6.98 -10.87
C LEU A 205 -5.64 7.88 -11.66
N VAL A 206 -6.41 8.74 -10.97
CA VAL A 206 -7.36 9.67 -11.57
C VAL A 206 -7.11 11.09 -11.04
N ASP A 207 -7.13 12.06 -11.94
CA ASP A 207 -6.93 13.47 -11.57
C ASP A 207 -8.16 14.05 -10.86
N ASP A 208 -9.37 13.64 -11.29
CA ASP A 208 -10.66 14.03 -10.71
C ASP A 208 -11.60 12.81 -10.74
N ALA A 209 -12.00 12.32 -9.57
CA ALA A 209 -12.92 11.18 -9.44
C ALA A 209 -14.32 11.45 -10.06
N ASN A 210 -14.68 12.74 -10.21
CA ASN A 210 -15.93 13.17 -10.82
C ASN A 210 -15.88 13.25 -12.35
N ILE A 211 -14.74 12.96 -12.97
CA ILE A 211 -14.60 12.98 -14.42
C ILE A 211 -14.29 11.58 -14.92
N TRP A 212 -15.24 11.00 -15.64
CA TRP A 212 -15.07 9.73 -16.33
C TRP A 212 -14.81 9.98 -17.81
N ARG A 213 -13.73 9.37 -18.30
CA ARG A 213 -13.29 9.54 -19.69
C ARG A 213 -13.73 8.38 -20.53
N PHE A 214 -14.37 8.69 -21.62
CA PHE A 214 -14.93 7.71 -22.51
C PHE A 214 -14.41 7.87 -23.95
N ARG A 215 -14.09 6.75 -24.61
CA ARG A 215 -13.72 6.70 -26.03
C ARG A 215 -14.87 6.12 -26.84
N THR A 216 -15.28 6.81 -27.88
CA THR A 216 -16.30 6.27 -28.80
C THR A 216 -15.76 5.08 -29.56
N HIS A 217 -16.56 4.02 -29.67
CA HIS A 217 -16.17 2.81 -30.40
C HIS A 217 -15.81 3.15 -31.86
N GLY A 218 -14.62 2.73 -32.32
CA GLY A 218 -14.15 3.00 -33.68
C GLY A 218 -13.54 4.39 -33.90
N SER A 219 -13.41 5.21 -32.87
CA SER A 219 -12.77 6.52 -32.93
C SER A 219 -11.69 6.66 -31.84
N ASP A 220 -10.66 7.47 -32.13
CA ASP A 220 -9.67 7.84 -31.11
C ASP A 220 -10.12 9.04 -30.27
N ASN A 221 -11.34 9.53 -30.49
CA ASN A 221 -11.89 10.65 -29.76
C ASN A 221 -12.25 10.26 -28.33
N VAL A 222 -11.69 10.97 -27.35
CA VAL A 222 -11.94 10.79 -25.92
C VAL A 222 -12.79 11.97 -25.43
N GLN A 223 -13.87 11.67 -24.75
CA GLN A 223 -14.77 12.69 -24.20
C GLN A 223 -14.86 12.53 -22.68
N ASP A 224 -14.83 13.65 -21.99
CA ASP A 224 -14.95 13.73 -20.53
C ASP A 224 -16.43 13.91 -20.13
N TYR A 225 -16.88 13.12 -19.18
CA TYR A 225 -18.24 13.18 -18.63
C TYR A 225 -18.15 13.45 -17.14
N ARG A 226 -18.82 14.51 -16.70
CA ARG A 226 -18.94 14.82 -15.28
C ARG A 226 -19.99 13.91 -14.66
N VAL A 227 -19.61 13.24 -13.57
CA VAL A 227 -20.45 12.34 -12.80
C VAL A 227 -20.55 12.80 -11.35
N THR A 228 -21.64 12.42 -10.69
CA THR A 228 -21.88 12.74 -9.28
C THR A 228 -22.37 11.49 -8.55
N GLY A 229 -22.16 11.46 -7.22
CA GLY A 229 -22.68 10.37 -6.40
C GLY A 229 -22.35 10.56 -4.93
N ASN A 230 -23.05 9.83 -4.08
CA ASN A 230 -22.97 9.94 -2.64
C ASN A 230 -21.88 9.05 -2.01
N TYR A 231 -21.28 8.16 -2.81
CA TYR A 231 -20.30 7.20 -2.32
C TYR A 231 -18.93 7.46 -2.95
N ILE A 232 -17.94 7.65 -2.09
CA ILE A 232 -16.56 7.84 -2.49
C ILE A 232 -15.73 6.78 -1.75
N CYS A 233 -14.89 6.05 -2.46
CA CYS A 233 -13.97 5.07 -1.89
C CYS A 233 -12.61 5.14 -2.58
N ASP A 234 -11.60 4.62 -1.93
CA ASP A 234 -10.21 4.67 -2.39
C ASP A 234 -9.77 3.41 -3.16
N ASN A 235 -10.66 2.44 -3.29
CA ASN A 235 -10.34 1.17 -3.94
C ASN A 235 -11.53 0.59 -4.73
N THR A 236 -11.18 -0.13 -5.79
CA THR A 236 -12.14 -0.74 -6.73
C THR A 236 -13.03 -1.81 -6.09
N GLN A 237 -12.54 -2.56 -5.10
CA GLN A 237 -13.31 -3.64 -4.46
C GLN A 237 -14.50 -3.08 -3.71
N THR A 238 -14.25 -2.08 -2.87
CA THR A 238 -15.33 -1.40 -2.13
C THR A 238 -16.34 -0.79 -3.10
N ALA A 239 -15.87 -0.16 -4.19
CA ALA A 239 -16.75 0.41 -5.19
C ALA A 239 -17.64 -0.63 -5.89
N LEU A 240 -17.08 -1.80 -6.22
CA LEU A 240 -17.83 -2.91 -6.82
C LEU A 240 -18.86 -3.49 -5.84
N GLU A 241 -18.54 -3.62 -4.55
CA GLU A 241 -19.51 -4.09 -3.55
C GLU A 241 -20.67 -3.09 -3.37
N LEU A 242 -20.40 -1.79 -3.38
CA LEU A 242 -21.45 -0.77 -3.37
C LEU A 242 -22.36 -0.90 -4.60
N ALA A 243 -21.78 -1.06 -5.79
CA ALA A 243 -22.54 -1.26 -7.01
C ALA A 243 -23.39 -2.53 -6.99
N ARG A 244 -22.88 -3.64 -6.44
CA ARG A 244 -23.63 -4.92 -6.27
C ARG A 244 -24.84 -4.78 -5.35
N ASN A 245 -24.78 -3.84 -4.41
CA ASN A 245 -25.92 -3.52 -3.54
C ASN A 245 -26.87 -2.47 -4.15
N ASN A 246 -26.87 -2.30 -5.46
CA ASN A 246 -27.75 -1.41 -6.22
C ASN A 246 -27.59 0.09 -5.86
N LEU A 247 -26.43 0.49 -5.35
CA LEU A 247 -26.21 1.87 -4.89
C LEU A 247 -25.76 2.83 -6.00
N GLY A 248 -25.49 2.30 -7.20
CA GLY A 248 -25.13 3.14 -8.33
C GLY A 248 -24.27 2.43 -9.38
N ILE A 249 -23.72 3.25 -10.28
CA ILE A 249 -22.85 2.85 -11.38
C ILE A 249 -21.39 3.04 -10.91
N VAL A 250 -20.52 2.06 -11.18
CA VAL A 250 -19.08 2.11 -10.87
C VAL A 250 -18.27 2.07 -12.16
N PHE A 251 -17.15 2.81 -12.20
CA PHE A 251 -16.19 2.79 -13.29
C PHE A 251 -14.96 1.99 -12.86
N ALA A 252 -14.79 0.79 -13.39
CA ALA A 252 -13.82 -0.18 -12.89
C ALA A 252 -13.10 -0.97 -14.01
N PRO A 253 -11.92 -1.56 -13.76
CA PRO A 253 -11.28 -2.47 -14.69
C PRO A 253 -12.19 -3.66 -15.03
N LYS A 254 -12.39 -3.88 -16.32
CA LYS A 254 -13.29 -4.92 -16.84
C LYS A 254 -12.94 -6.31 -16.30
N GLU A 255 -11.67 -6.64 -16.31
CA GLU A 255 -11.15 -7.93 -15.87
C GLU A 255 -11.40 -8.18 -14.37
N VAL A 256 -11.31 -7.12 -13.57
CA VAL A 256 -11.60 -7.16 -12.13
C VAL A 256 -13.10 -7.31 -11.91
N ALA A 257 -13.90 -6.49 -12.55
CA ALA A 257 -15.35 -6.49 -12.38
C ALA A 257 -15.99 -7.83 -12.83
N ILE A 258 -15.63 -8.37 -13.99
CA ILE A 258 -16.19 -9.63 -14.50
C ILE A 258 -15.79 -10.82 -13.62
N LYS A 259 -14.54 -10.90 -13.17
CA LYS A 259 -14.08 -12.02 -12.32
C LYS A 259 -14.50 -11.85 -10.85
N TRP A 260 -14.74 -10.62 -10.41
CA TRP A 260 -15.32 -10.36 -9.10
C TRP A 260 -16.82 -10.68 -9.06
N SER A 261 -17.48 -10.46 -10.17
CA SER A 261 -18.87 -10.83 -10.38
C SER A 261 -19.01 -12.30 -10.76
N ALA A 262 -18.53 -13.24 -9.93
CA ALA A 262 -18.98 -14.64 -10.02
C ALA A 262 -20.51 -14.79 -9.73
N ALA A 263 -21.22 -13.67 -9.63
CA ALA A 263 -22.65 -13.54 -9.67
C ALA A 263 -23.08 -13.09 -11.09
N PRO A 264 -24.09 -13.73 -11.71
CA PRO A 264 -24.51 -13.47 -13.09
C PRO A 264 -25.15 -12.10 -13.33
N ASP A 265 -25.21 -11.25 -12.32
CA ASP A 265 -26.09 -10.07 -12.29
C ASP A 265 -25.38 -8.73 -12.63
N MET A 266 -24.06 -8.72 -12.86
CA MET A 266 -23.36 -7.50 -13.28
C MET A 266 -23.28 -7.43 -14.80
N THR A 267 -24.12 -6.62 -15.40
CA THR A 267 -24.12 -6.39 -16.84
C THR A 267 -23.09 -5.33 -17.20
N PRO A 268 -22.06 -5.64 -18.02
CA PRO A 268 -21.23 -4.61 -18.58
C PRO A 268 -22.07 -3.78 -19.54
N GLN A 269 -22.32 -2.52 -19.20
CA GLN A 269 -22.77 -1.57 -20.20
C GLN A 269 -21.61 -1.35 -21.14
N THR A 270 -21.77 -1.81 -22.38
CA THR A 270 -20.70 -1.81 -23.37
C THR A 270 -20.42 -0.39 -23.84
N VAL A 271 -19.62 0.30 -23.08
CA VAL A 271 -18.94 1.46 -23.61
C VAL A 271 -17.44 1.16 -23.40
N LEU A 272 -16.81 0.67 -24.46
CA LEU A 272 -15.41 0.23 -24.43
C LEU A 272 -14.47 1.41 -24.21
N TYR A 273 -13.73 1.37 -23.12
CA TYR A 273 -12.65 2.33 -22.86
C TYR A 273 -11.32 1.62 -22.75
N ARG A 274 -10.39 2.08 -23.54
CA ARG A 274 -8.96 1.96 -23.31
C ARG A 274 -8.48 3.32 -22.83
N ARG A 275 -8.09 3.45 -21.56
CA ARG A 275 -7.05 4.39 -21.22
C ARG A 275 -5.79 3.88 -21.93
N PRO A 276 -5.09 4.66 -22.76
CA PRO A 276 -3.73 4.28 -23.08
C PRO A 276 -2.99 4.30 -21.75
N VAL A 277 -2.54 3.13 -21.28
CA VAL A 277 -1.37 3.11 -20.42
C VAL A 277 -0.36 3.98 -21.14
N ALA A 278 0.20 4.98 -20.45
CA ALA A 278 1.19 5.86 -21.02
C ALA A 278 2.13 4.99 -21.86
N GLN A 279 2.16 5.23 -23.16
CA GLN A 279 3.16 4.62 -24.01
C GLN A 279 4.47 5.28 -23.57
N PHE A 280 5.23 4.59 -22.77
CA PHE A 280 6.62 4.90 -22.59
C PHE A 280 7.28 4.58 -23.93
N SER A 281 7.53 5.61 -24.72
CA SER A 281 8.41 5.54 -25.87
C SER A 281 9.81 5.18 -25.35
N ASN A 282 10.42 4.17 -26.01
CA ASN A 282 11.83 3.79 -25.86
C ASN A 282 12.76 5.00 -26.01
#